data_e2ec0a46b7f658364282f6d7872448a9
#
_entry.id   e2ec0a46b7f658364282f6d7872448a9
#
_cell.length_a   1.000
_cell.length_b   1.000
_cell.length_c   1.000
_cell.angle_alpha   90.00
_cell.angle_beta   90.00
_cell.angle_gamma   90.00
#
_symmetry.space_group_name_H-M   'P 1'
#
loop_
_entity.id
_entity.type
_entity.pdbx_description
1 polymer ?
#
loop_
_entity_poly.entity_id
_entity_poly.type
_entity_poly.pdbx_seq_one_letter_code
_entity_poly.pdbx_strand_id
1 'polypeptide(L)'
;FSSIEVDGNRRIETSTIISYANLSIGKTVSASEISAAYQEVADSGLFEDIEFIPQGRRLIIKVQEYPTISKVAFEGNDKLKDDVLAQIVSAKSRRVFNPMKVEEDKERIAQAYADMGRLASRVTPKIIRLPDNRVNLVFEIFEGGVVEIERIGFVGNKSYSDRKLRNVLNTKQAGLLRLLVQRDTFIEDRIEFDKQVLTDFYQSRGFVDFVINGVNAEFSEER
;
A
#
# COMPACT_ATOMS: atom_id res chain seq x y z
N PHE A 1 -35.18 21.29 -11.06
CA PHE A 1 -35.70 20.15 -11.84
C PHE A 1 -37.06 19.71 -11.30
N SER A 2 -37.93 19.23 -12.19
CA SER A 2 -39.24 18.67 -11.81
C SER A 2 -39.15 17.16 -11.49
N SER A 3 -38.10 16.49 -11.99
CA SER A 3 -37.80 15.10 -11.69
C SER A 3 -36.30 14.84 -11.72
N ILE A 4 -35.87 13.86 -10.93
CA ILE A 4 -34.53 13.31 -10.91
C ILE A 4 -34.69 11.82 -11.19
N GLU A 5 -33.98 11.32 -12.19
CA GLU A 5 -33.96 9.92 -12.59
C GLU A 5 -32.55 9.38 -12.43
N VAL A 6 -32.42 8.15 -12.02
CA VAL A 6 -31.12 7.44 -11.88
C VAL A 6 -31.11 6.30 -12.89
N ASP A 7 -30.04 6.18 -13.63
CA ASP A 7 -29.81 5.13 -14.63
C ASP A 7 -28.47 4.42 -14.36
N GLY A 8 -28.44 3.10 -14.55
CA GLY A 8 -27.25 2.27 -14.41
C GLY A 8 -27.03 1.68 -13.02
N ASN A 9 -27.82 2.06 -12.02
CA ASN A 9 -27.75 1.45 -10.68
C ASN A 9 -28.29 0.01 -10.68
N ARG A 10 -27.69 -0.87 -9.89
CA ARG A 10 -28.04 -2.29 -9.77
C ARG A 10 -28.25 -2.73 -8.34
N ARG A 11 -27.26 -2.52 -7.46
CA ARG A 11 -27.27 -2.89 -6.05
C ARG A 11 -27.73 -1.74 -5.15
N ILE A 12 -27.47 -0.52 -5.60
CA ILE A 12 -27.74 0.69 -4.83
C ILE A 12 -29.09 1.24 -5.28
N GLU A 13 -29.97 1.45 -4.32
CA GLU A 13 -31.30 1.98 -4.60
C GLU A 13 -31.24 3.41 -5.12
N THR A 14 -32.14 3.73 -6.06
CA THR A 14 -32.31 5.08 -6.63
C THR A 14 -32.47 6.14 -5.55
N SER A 15 -33.26 5.87 -4.52
CA SER A 15 -33.47 6.75 -3.37
C SER A 15 -32.19 7.10 -2.62
N THR A 16 -31.30 6.13 -2.47
CA THR A 16 -30.00 6.32 -1.83
C THR A 16 -29.09 7.24 -2.64
N ILE A 17 -29.06 7.07 -3.98
CA ILE A 17 -28.25 7.91 -4.86
C ILE A 17 -28.76 9.36 -4.86
N ILE A 18 -30.09 9.53 -4.92
CA ILE A 18 -30.72 10.87 -4.83
C ILE A 18 -30.43 11.52 -3.48
N SER A 19 -30.40 10.74 -2.40
CA SER A 19 -30.06 11.22 -1.06
C SER A 19 -28.62 11.73 -0.99
N TYR A 20 -27.66 11.03 -1.60
CA TYR A 20 -26.27 11.53 -1.71
C TYR A 20 -26.19 12.81 -2.53
N ALA A 21 -26.89 12.89 -3.65
CA ALA A 21 -26.91 14.10 -4.49
C ALA A 21 -27.49 15.32 -3.75
N ASN A 22 -28.28 15.12 -2.69
CA ASN A 22 -28.88 16.17 -1.86
C ASN A 22 -29.60 17.27 -2.65
N LEU A 23 -30.22 16.90 -3.79
CA LEU A 23 -30.95 17.82 -4.66
C LEU A 23 -32.45 17.72 -4.38
N SER A 24 -33.09 18.88 -4.23
CA SER A 24 -34.55 18.95 -4.01
C SER A 24 -35.30 19.09 -5.32
N ILE A 25 -36.32 18.26 -5.53
CA ILE A 25 -37.27 18.40 -6.65
C ILE A 25 -38.08 19.67 -6.48
N GLY A 26 -38.37 20.37 -7.60
CA GLY A 26 -39.21 21.58 -7.62
C GLY A 26 -38.46 22.89 -7.38
N LYS A 27 -37.16 22.85 -7.08
CA LYS A 27 -36.31 24.04 -6.96
C LYS A 27 -35.51 24.30 -8.24
N THR A 28 -35.16 25.57 -8.47
CA THR A 28 -34.14 25.93 -9.45
C THR A 28 -32.78 25.56 -8.89
N VAL A 29 -32.00 24.77 -9.62
CA VAL A 29 -30.67 24.31 -9.23
C VAL A 29 -29.63 25.02 -10.09
N SER A 30 -28.65 25.63 -9.47
CA SER A 30 -27.52 26.29 -10.12
C SER A 30 -26.48 25.27 -10.60
N ALA A 31 -25.60 25.71 -11.51
CA ALA A 31 -24.46 24.85 -11.93
C ALA A 31 -23.54 24.48 -10.79
N SER A 32 -23.37 25.37 -9.81
CA SER A 32 -22.55 25.08 -8.61
C SER A 32 -23.17 24.00 -7.71
N GLU A 33 -24.51 24.00 -7.56
CA GLU A 33 -25.23 22.98 -6.81
C GLU A 33 -25.19 21.61 -7.51
N ILE A 34 -25.23 21.58 -8.84
CA ILE A 34 -25.06 20.35 -9.63
C ILE A 34 -23.62 19.81 -9.42
N SER A 35 -22.61 20.68 -9.44
CA SER A 35 -21.23 20.30 -9.22
C SER A 35 -21.01 19.77 -7.78
N ALA A 36 -21.61 20.39 -6.79
CA ALA A 36 -21.57 19.91 -5.40
C ALA A 36 -22.25 18.55 -5.25
N ALA A 37 -23.43 18.38 -5.85
CA ALA A 37 -24.16 17.11 -5.86
C ALA A 37 -23.36 15.98 -6.53
N TYR A 38 -22.68 16.27 -7.62
CA TYR A 38 -21.76 15.33 -8.26
C TYR A 38 -20.66 14.91 -7.31
N GLN A 39 -20.02 15.87 -6.62
CA GLN A 39 -18.94 15.58 -5.68
C GLN A 39 -19.42 14.73 -4.50
N GLU A 40 -20.59 15.01 -3.94
CA GLU A 40 -21.16 14.22 -2.84
C GLU A 40 -21.43 12.76 -3.26
N VAL A 41 -21.93 12.55 -4.48
CA VAL A 41 -22.12 11.19 -5.02
C VAL A 41 -20.77 10.50 -5.29
N ALA A 42 -19.78 11.21 -5.80
CA ALA A 42 -18.46 10.70 -6.07
C ALA A 42 -17.72 10.32 -4.77
N ASP A 43 -17.80 11.16 -3.75
CA ASP A 43 -17.16 10.96 -2.45
C ASP A 43 -17.75 9.77 -1.66
N SER A 44 -18.94 9.29 -2.06
CA SER A 44 -19.50 8.05 -1.51
C SER A 44 -18.60 6.82 -1.75
N GLY A 45 -17.75 6.86 -2.79
CA GLY A 45 -16.84 5.77 -3.18
C GLY A 45 -17.56 4.52 -3.71
N LEU A 46 -18.83 4.64 -4.09
CA LEU A 46 -19.68 3.52 -4.54
C LEU A 46 -19.65 3.32 -6.05
N PHE A 47 -19.24 4.34 -6.79
CA PHE A 47 -19.36 4.39 -8.24
C PHE A 47 -18.00 4.56 -8.92
N GLU A 48 -17.82 3.80 -10.00
CA GLU A 48 -16.66 3.88 -10.89
C GLU A 48 -16.78 5.06 -11.86
N ASP A 49 -18.00 5.35 -12.29
CA ASP A 49 -18.31 6.46 -13.17
C ASP A 49 -19.66 7.10 -12.80
N ILE A 50 -19.76 8.42 -12.96
CA ILE A 50 -20.92 9.22 -12.61
C ILE A 50 -21.06 10.33 -13.64
N GLU A 51 -22.25 10.48 -14.20
CA GLU A 51 -22.57 11.55 -15.12
C GLU A 51 -23.91 12.21 -14.75
N PHE A 52 -23.91 13.53 -14.62
CA PHE A 52 -25.11 14.33 -14.39
C PHE A 52 -25.53 14.99 -15.69
N ILE A 53 -26.69 14.61 -16.22
CA ILE A 53 -27.20 15.07 -17.53
C ILE A 53 -28.48 15.88 -17.32
N PRO A 54 -28.38 17.23 -17.34
CA PRO A 54 -29.57 18.06 -17.33
C PRO A 54 -30.31 17.99 -18.67
N GLN A 55 -31.58 17.62 -18.64
CA GLN A 55 -32.47 17.61 -19.81
C GLN A 55 -33.71 18.46 -19.56
N GLY A 56 -33.63 19.75 -19.84
CA GLY A 56 -34.70 20.69 -19.58
C GLY A 56 -35.05 20.76 -18.10
N ARG A 57 -36.22 20.25 -17.69
CA ARG A 57 -36.69 20.24 -16.31
C ARG A 57 -36.38 18.92 -15.56
N ARG A 58 -35.72 17.97 -16.23
CA ARG A 58 -35.35 16.67 -15.70
C ARG A 58 -33.83 16.60 -15.54
N LEU A 59 -33.36 15.95 -14.47
CA LEU A 59 -31.97 15.59 -14.27
C LEU A 59 -31.85 14.07 -14.34
N ILE A 60 -30.97 13.58 -15.20
CA ILE A 60 -30.60 12.17 -15.26
C ILE A 60 -29.24 12.03 -14.59
N ILE A 61 -29.14 11.17 -13.57
CA ILE A 61 -27.90 10.77 -12.92
C ILE A 61 -27.57 9.38 -13.44
N LYS A 62 -26.60 9.29 -14.35
CA LYS A 62 -26.07 8.01 -14.77
C LYS A 62 -24.95 7.59 -13.83
N VAL A 63 -24.97 6.33 -13.42
CA VAL A 63 -23.96 5.76 -12.51
C VAL A 63 -23.51 4.41 -13.03
N GLN A 64 -22.23 4.13 -12.80
CA GLN A 64 -21.67 2.79 -12.92
C GLN A 64 -21.11 2.37 -11.57
N GLU A 65 -21.73 1.40 -10.92
CA GLU A 65 -21.28 0.91 -9.63
C GLU A 65 -19.95 0.18 -9.76
N TYR A 66 -19.08 0.36 -8.77
CA TYR A 66 -17.89 -0.48 -8.67
C TYR A 66 -18.25 -1.96 -8.67
N PRO A 67 -17.49 -2.81 -9.36
CA PRO A 67 -17.76 -4.24 -9.44
C PRO A 67 -17.57 -4.93 -8.08
N THR A 68 -18.15 -6.12 -7.95
CA THR A 68 -17.90 -7.00 -6.81
C THR A 68 -16.72 -7.91 -7.11
N ILE A 69 -15.82 -8.08 -6.14
CA ILE A 69 -14.69 -9.00 -6.26
C ILE A 69 -15.22 -10.44 -6.18
N SER A 70 -15.02 -11.20 -7.24
CA SER A 70 -15.35 -12.62 -7.29
C SER A 70 -14.26 -13.47 -6.62
N LYS A 71 -13.00 -13.20 -6.95
CA LYS A 71 -11.83 -13.90 -6.43
C LYS A 71 -10.67 -12.93 -6.24
N VAL A 72 -9.90 -13.14 -5.17
CA VAL A 72 -8.56 -12.54 -4.99
C VAL A 72 -7.54 -13.66 -5.16
N ALA A 73 -6.52 -13.44 -5.98
CA ALA A 73 -5.45 -14.39 -6.24
C ALA A 73 -4.08 -13.69 -6.20
N PHE A 74 -3.05 -14.49 -5.97
CA PHE A 74 -1.65 -14.05 -5.95
C PHE A 74 -0.87 -14.90 -6.93
N GLU A 75 0.07 -14.29 -7.64
CA GLU A 75 0.93 -14.97 -8.61
C GLU A 75 2.38 -14.50 -8.46
N GLY A 76 3.34 -15.42 -8.54
CA GLY A 76 4.77 -15.12 -8.41
C GLY A 76 5.28 -15.03 -6.97
N ASN A 77 4.48 -15.44 -5.98
CA ASN A 77 4.76 -15.37 -4.55
C ASN A 77 5.31 -16.69 -3.99
N ASP A 78 6.55 -17.04 -4.33
CA ASP A 78 7.18 -18.28 -3.84
C ASP A 78 7.53 -18.23 -2.35
N LYS A 79 7.89 -17.06 -1.82
CA LYS A 79 8.37 -16.86 -0.44
C LYS A 79 7.26 -16.62 0.57
N LEU A 80 6.24 -15.85 0.19
CA LEU A 80 5.04 -15.64 1.00
C LEU A 80 3.90 -16.47 0.43
N LYS A 81 3.31 -17.33 1.24
CA LYS A 81 2.20 -18.18 0.83
C LYS A 81 0.91 -17.38 0.69
N ASP A 82 -0.03 -17.87 -0.14
CA ASP A 82 -1.31 -17.23 -0.41
C ASP A 82 -2.11 -16.94 0.86
N ASP A 83 -2.08 -17.84 1.84
CA ASP A 83 -2.78 -17.67 3.12
C ASP A 83 -2.20 -16.50 3.94
N VAL A 84 -0.89 -16.29 3.91
CA VAL A 84 -0.23 -15.15 4.54
C VAL A 84 -0.61 -13.86 3.81
N LEU A 85 -0.49 -13.82 2.49
CA LEU A 85 -0.86 -12.65 1.68
C LEU A 85 -2.35 -12.31 1.82
N ALA A 86 -3.22 -13.31 1.88
CA ALA A 86 -4.64 -13.11 2.09
C ALA A 86 -4.98 -12.49 3.47
N GLN A 87 -4.11 -12.59 4.47
CA GLN A 87 -4.25 -11.90 5.76
C GLN A 87 -3.77 -10.45 5.68
N ILE A 88 -2.78 -10.16 4.87
CA ILE A 88 -2.20 -8.83 4.69
C ILE A 88 -3.15 -7.90 3.94
N VAL A 89 -3.81 -8.40 2.88
CA VAL A 89 -4.68 -7.59 2.05
C VAL A 89 -6.08 -7.39 2.64
N SER A 90 -6.65 -6.21 2.41
CA SER A 90 -8.03 -5.88 2.79
C SER A 90 -9.05 -6.37 1.76
N ALA A 91 -8.65 -6.52 0.50
CA ALA A 91 -9.49 -7.02 -0.57
C ALA A 91 -9.92 -8.46 -0.29
N LYS A 92 -11.22 -8.73 -0.37
CA LYS A 92 -11.82 -10.05 -0.12
C LYS A 92 -12.87 -10.38 -1.18
N SER A 93 -13.04 -11.67 -1.45
CA SER A 93 -14.16 -12.16 -2.27
C SER A 93 -15.50 -11.68 -1.70
N ARG A 94 -16.47 -11.40 -2.57
CA ARG A 94 -17.81 -10.87 -2.28
C ARG A 94 -17.84 -9.45 -1.70
N ARG A 95 -16.73 -8.74 -1.70
CA ARG A 95 -16.66 -7.31 -1.34
C ARG A 95 -16.63 -6.45 -2.59
N VAL A 96 -17.05 -5.21 -2.43
CA VAL A 96 -16.97 -4.21 -3.50
C VAL A 96 -15.51 -3.89 -3.78
N PHE A 97 -15.16 -3.86 -5.05
CA PHE A 97 -13.85 -3.40 -5.48
C PHE A 97 -13.68 -1.92 -5.14
N ASN A 98 -12.54 -1.59 -4.54
CA ASN A 98 -12.17 -0.22 -4.24
C ASN A 98 -10.73 0.01 -4.69
N PRO A 99 -10.48 0.86 -5.69
CA PRO A 99 -9.14 1.09 -6.25
C PRO A 99 -8.13 1.57 -5.21
N MET A 100 -8.54 2.46 -4.30
CA MET A 100 -7.65 2.99 -3.26
C MET A 100 -7.20 1.89 -2.30
N LYS A 101 -8.12 1.01 -1.88
CA LYS A 101 -7.78 -0.14 -1.03
C LYS A 101 -6.89 -1.15 -1.73
N VAL A 102 -7.04 -1.33 -3.03
CA VAL A 102 -6.16 -2.21 -3.82
C VAL A 102 -4.75 -1.63 -3.89
N GLU A 103 -4.62 -0.32 -4.03
CA GLU A 103 -3.32 0.34 -3.99
C GLU A 103 -2.66 0.25 -2.60
N GLU A 104 -3.42 0.45 -1.52
CA GLU A 104 -2.94 0.21 -0.15
C GLU A 104 -2.51 -1.25 0.07
N ASP A 105 -3.26 -2.21 -0.45
CA ASP A 105 -2.94 -3.63 -0.34
C ASP A 105 -1.64 -3.97 -1.11
N LYS A 106 -1.44 -3.37 -2.28
CA LYS A 106 -0.19 -3.45 -3.05
C LYS A 106 1.00 -3.00 -2.19
N GLU A 107 0.88 -1.83 -1.56
CA GLU A 107 1.94 -1.31 -0.68
C GLU A 107 2.19 -2.21 0.54
N ARG A 108 1.14 -2.77 1.15
CA ARG A 108 1.28 -3.72 2.27
C ARG A 108 2.02 -5.00 1.86
N ILE A 109 1.72 -5.53 0.68
CA ILE A 109 2.44 -6.70 0.15
C ILE A 109 3.92 -6.33 -0.10
N ALA A 110 4.18 -5.19 -0.76
CA ALA A 110 5.53 -4.73 -1.02
C ALA A 110 6.33 -4.53 0.28
N GLN A 111 5.70 -3.95 1.32
CA GLN A 111 6.31 -3.81 2.64
C GLN A 111 6.65 -5.15 3.28
N ALA A 112 5.76 -6.15 3.18
CA ALA A 112 6.03 -7.49 3.72
C ALA A 112 7.26 -8.14 3.05
N TYR A 113 7.49 -7.89 1.76
CA TYR A 113 8.71 -8.32 1.09
C TYR A 113 9.93 -7.49 1.49
N ALA A 114 9.78 -6.18 1.68
CA ALA A 114 10.86 -5.31 2.16
C ALA A 114 11.34 -5.73 3.56
N ASP A 115 10.43 -6.11 4.46
CA ASP A 115 10.73 -6.63 5.80
C ASP A 115 11.54 -7.93 5.77
N MET A 116 11.52 -8.64 4.64
CA MET A 116 12.36 -9.81 4.36
C MET A 116 13.67 -9.45 3.64
N GLY A 117 13.98 -8.16 3.46
CA GLY A 117 15.15 -7.68 2.74
C GLY A 117 15.02 -7.70 1.22
N ARG A 118 13.80 -7.86 0.67
CA ARG A 118 13.53 -7.89 -0.77
C ARG A 118 13.03 -6.53 -1.26
N LEU A 119 13.91 -5.52 -1.19
CA LEU A 119 13.57 -4.12 -1.51
C LEU A 119 13.24 -3.88 -2.99
N ALA A 120 13.69 -4.76 -3.88
CA ALA A 120 13.41 -4.70 -5.31
C ALA A 120 12.09 -5.41 -5.71
N SER A 121 11.31 -5.87 -4.74
CA SER A 121 10.01 -6.48 -5.03
C SER A 121 9.06 -5.49 -5.69
N ARG A 122 8.23 -5.99 -6.60
CA ARG A 122 7.19 -5.22 -7.28
C ARG A 122 5.88 -5.98 -7.24
N VAL A 123 4.81 -5.27 -6.96
CA VAL A 123 3.46 -5.82 -6.92
C VAL A 123 2.60 -5.06 -7.91
N THR A 124 1.96 -5.78 -8.81
CA THR A 124 1.11 -5.20 -9.85
C THR A 124 -0.28 -5.81 -9.74
N PRO A 125 -1.29 -5.05 -9.30
CA PRO A 125 -2.66 -5.54 -9.29
C PRO A 125 -3.21 -5.61 -10.72
N LYS A 126 -3.80 -6.75 -11.08
CA LYS A 126 -4.55 -6.97 -12.32
C LYS A 126 -6.01 -7.19 -12.03
N ILE A 127 -6.86 -6.50 -12.78
CA ILE A 127 -8.30 -6.57 -12.68
C ILE A 127 -8.84 -7.28 -13.91
N ILE A 128 -9.42 -8.45 -13.73
CA ILE A 128 -10.05 -9.23 -14.79
C ILE A 128 -11.55 -9.05 -14.68
N ARG A 129 -12.14 -8.34 -15.62
CA ARG A 129 -13.59 -8.10 -15.65
C ARG A 129 -14.35 -9.36 -16.04
N LEU A 130 -15.42 -9.63 -15.31
CA LEU A 130 -16.32 -10.75 -15.51
C LEU A 130 -17.75 -10.22 -15.79
N PRO A 131 -18.65 -11.08 -16.33
CA PRO A 131 -20.09 -10.74 -16.42
C PRO A 131 -20.69 -10.35 -15.07
N ASP A 132 -21.84 -9.68 -15.12
CA ASP A 132 -22.63 -9.27 -13.95
C ASP A 132 -21.92 -8.30 -13.00
N ASN A 133 -21.15 -7.37 -13.55
CA ASN A 133 -20.38 -6.37 -12.81
C ASN A 133 -19.50 -6.98 -11.70
N ARG A 134 -18.75 -8.02 -12.05
CA ARG A 134 -17.80 -8.70 -11.17
C ARG A 134 -16.38 -8.58 -11.72
N VAL A 135 -15.40 -8.76 -10.82
CA VAL A 135 -13.97 -8.81 -11.19
C VAL A 135 -13.25 -9.91 -10.44
N ASN A 136 -12.23 -10.49 -11.06
CA ASN A 136 -11.15 -11.15 -10.33
C ASN A 136 -10.01 -10.13 -10.14
N LEU A 137 -9.49 -10.08 -8.93
CA LEU A 137 -8.33 -9.29 -8.57
C LEU A 137 -7.13 -10.23 -8.42
N VAL A 138 -6.08 -10.01 -9.20
CA VAL A 138 -4.85 -10.79 -9.13
C VAL A 138 -3.70 -9.84 -8.79
N PHE A 139 -2.98 -10.13 -7.72
CA PHE A 139 -1.73 -9.45 -7.42
C PHE A 139 -0.58 -10.25 -8.04
N GLU A 140 -0.02 -9.72 -9.12
CA GLU A 140 1.22 -10.26 -9.70
C GLU A 140 2.42 -9.72 -8.91
N ILE A 141 3.26 -10.62 -8.43
CA ILE A 141 4.36 -10.32 -7.54
C ILE A 141 5.67 -10.73 -8.22
N PHE A 142 6.54 -9.76 -8.36
CA PHE A 142 7.94 -9.99 -8.64
C PHE A 142 8.72 -9.84 -7.33
N GLU A 143 9.22 -10.93 -6.77
CA GLU A 143 9.81 -10.92 -5.43
C GLU A 143 11.18 -10.25 -5.35
N GLY A 144 11.92 -10.19 -6.46
CA GLY A 144 13.28 -9.69 -6.47
C GLY A 144 14.27 -10.53 -5.65
N GLY A 145 15.52 -10.09 -5.60
CA GLY A 145 16.55 -10.65 -4.74
C GLY A 145 16.55 -10.02 -3.35
N VAL A 146 17.26 -10.63 -2.40
CA VAL A 146 17.57 -10.00 -1.12
C VAL A 146 18.70 -8.99 -1.29
N VAL A 147 18.61 -7.86 -0.60
CA VAL A 147 19.67 -6.86 -0.55
C VAL A 147 20.66 -7.23 0.54
N GLU A 148 21.94 -7.29 0.19
CA GLU A 148 23.01 -7.68 1.07
C GLU A 148 23.83 -6.48 1.54
N ILE A 149 24.38 -6.57 2.75
CA ILE A 149 25.22 -5.54 3.32
C ILE A 149 26.68 -5.88 3.01
N GLU A 150 27.26 -5.18 2.04
CA GLU A 150 28.68 -5.35 1.70
C GLU A 150 29.60 -4.80 2.79
N ARG A 151 29.26 -3.64 3.35
CA ARG A 151 30.10 -2.93 4.29
C ARG A 151 29.29 -2.18 5.34
N ILE A 152 29.79 -2.22 6.59
CA ILE A 152 29.34 -1.37 7.69
C ILE A 152 30.52 -0.50 8.13
N GLY A 153 30.38 0.81 8.02
CA GLY A 153 31.36 1.81 8.44
C GLY A 153 30.81 2.72 9.54
N PHE A 154 31.70 3.34 10.26
CA PHE A 154 31.39 4.31 11.30
C PHE A 154 32.16 5.60 11.07
N VAL A 155 31.54 6.74 11.39
CA VAL A 155 32.17 8.05 11.29
C VAL A 155 32.05 8.74 12.63
N GLY A 156 33.18 9.28 13.14
CA GLY A 156 33.20 9.99 14.42
C GLY A 156 33.47 9.11 15.65
N ASN A 157 33.67 7.81 15.48
CA ASN A 157 33.99 6.84 16.54
C ASN A 157 35.46 6.93 17.00
N LYS A 158 35.72 7.84 17.95
CA LYS A 158 37.08 8.05 18.49
C LYS A 158 37.52 7.01 19.55
N SER A 159 36.57 6.48 20.34
CA SER A 159 36.83 5.63 21.50
C SER A 159 36.94 4.15 21.16
N TYR A 160 36.31 3.68 20.11
CA TYR A 160 36.31 2.29 19.68
C TYR A 160 36.53 2.17 18.20
N SER A 161 37.26 1.13 17.77
CA SER A 161 37.49 0.85 16.35
C SER A 161 36.20 0.33 15.66
N ASP A 162 36.10 0.55 14.35
CA ASP A 162 35.03 -0.01 13.51
C ASP A 162 34.88 -1.52 13.70
N ARG A 163 35.98 -2.25 13.77
CA ARG A 163 35.96 -3.69 14.00
C ARG A 163 35.27 -4.05 15.33
N LYS A 164 35.54 -3.29 16.40
CA LYS A 164 34.92 -3.51 17.72
C LYS A 164 33.43 -3.21 17.64
N LEU A 165 33.06 -2.11 17.02
CA LEU A 165 31.66 -1.70 16.89
C LEU A 165 30.86 -2.68 16.01
N ARG A 166 31.40 -3.12 14.86
CA ARG A 166 30.77 -4.17 14.05
C ARG A 166 30.49 -5.47 14.81
N ASN A 167 31.38 -5.83 15.74
CA ASN A 167 31.17 -7.03 16.54
C ASN A 167 30.03 -6.89 17.57
N VAL A 168 29.72 -5.68 17.99
CA VAL A 168 28.59 -5.36 18.89
C VAL A 168 27.25 -5.52 18.19
N LEU A 169 27.17 -5.13 16.92
CA LEU A 169 25.95 -5.15 16.14
C LEU A 169 25.43 -6.57 15.88
N ASN A 170 24.12 -6.70 15.79
CA ASN A 170 23.46 -7.93 15.36
C ASN A 170 23.58 -8.13 13.84
N THR A 171 23.45 -7.04 13.07
CA THR A 171 23.68 -7.01 11.62
C THR A 171 25.16 -7.27 11.31
N LYS A 172 25.44 -8.04 10.27
CA LYS A 172 26.79 -8.38 9.81
C LYS A 172 27.00 -7.98 8.36
N GLN A 173 28.26 -7.81 7.98
CA GLN A 173 28.65 -7.68 6.58
C GLN A 173 28.61 -9.04 5.89
N ALA A 174 28.37 -9.05 4.58
CA ALA A 174 28.52 -10.24 3.75
C ALA A 174 29.95 -10.82 3.86
N GLY A 175 30.07 -12.11 4.00
CA GLY A 175 31.34 -12.79 4.21
C GLY A 175 31.34 -14.23 3.69
N LEU A 176 32.50 -14.89 3.79
CA LEU A 176 32.74 -16.26 3.27
C LEU A 176 31.84 -17.33 3.91
N LEU A 177 31.32 -17.09 5.13
CA LEU A 177 30.44 -18.02 5.86
C LEU A 177 28.95 -17.73 5.62
N ARG A 178 28.60 -17.02 4.58
CA ARG A 178 27.27 -16.57 4.20
C ARG A 178 26.20 -17.67 4.20
N LEU A 179 26.55 -18.89 3.79
CA LEU A 179 25.63 -20.02 3.73
C LEU A 179 25.09 -20.46 5.12
N LEU A 180 25.73 -20.01 6.19
CA LEU A 180 25.39 -20.39 7.57
C LEU A 180 24.74 -19.26 8.37
N VAL A 181 24.84 -18.00 7.93
CA VAL A 181 24.41 -16.84 8.71
C VAL A 181 23.73 -15.82 7.82
N GLN A 182 22.41 -15.75 7.83
CA GLN A 182 21.61 -14.75 7.09
C GLN A 182 21.52 -13.39 7.82
N ARG A 183 22.58 -12.95 8.49
CA ARG A 183 22.65 -11.67 9.21
C ARG A 183 23.19 -10.53 8.35
N ASP A 184 23.60 -10.83 7.13
CA ASP A 184 24.10 -9.90 6.13
C ASP A 184 23.01 -9.31 5.21
N THR A 185 21.77 -9.74 5.37
CA THR A 185 20.62 -9.17 4.64
C THR A 185 20.24 -7.81 5.22
N PHE A 186 20.05 -6.82 4.33
CA PHE A 186 19.57 -5.51 4.72
C PHE A 186 18.09 -5.59 5.14
N ILE A 187 17.82 -5.33 6.41
CA ILE A 187 16.46 -5.28 6.99
C ILE A 187 16.41 -4.03 7.87
N GLU A 188 15.52 -3.12 7.57
CA GLU A 188 15.45 -1.80 8.22
C GLU A 188 15.21 -1.90 9.73
N ASP A 189 14.26 -2.72 10.16
CA ASP A 189 13.99 -2.97 11.59
C ASP A 189 15.21 -3.48 12.35
N ARG A 190 16.05 -4.27 11.69
CA ARG A 190 17.31 -4.75 12.28
C ARG A 190 18.32 -3.62 12.46
N ILE A 191 18.36 -2.67 11.52
CA ILE A 191 19.21 -1.49 11.61
C ILE A 191 18.76 -0.60 12.80
N GLU A 192 17.45 -0.41 12.97
CA GLU A 192 16.92 0.34 14.12
C GLU A 192 17.25 -0.34 15.45
N PHE A 193 17.13 -1.67 15.52
CA PHE A 193 17.54 -2.43 16.69
C PHE A 193 19.04 -2.26 16.98
N ASP A 194 19.89 -2.31 15.96
CA ASP A 194 21.34 -2.15 16.10
C ASP A 194 21.73 -0.73 16.55
N LYS A 195 20.98 0.29 16.21
CA LYS A 195 21.16 1.65 16.76
C LYS A 195 20.98 1.66 18.28
N GLN A 196 19.95 0.96 18.77
CA GLN A 196 19.73 0.84 20.22
C GLN A 196 20.86 0.04 20.88
N VAL A 197 21.26 -1.09 20.31
CA VAL A 197 22.38 -1.91 20.81
C VAL A 197 23.67 -1.09 20.90
N LEU A 198 23.95 -0.28 19.90
CA LEU A 198 25.15 0.58 19.88
C LEU A 198 25.04 1.70 20.93
N THR A 199 23.88 2.29 21.12
CA THR A 199 23.62 3.30 22.15
C THR A 199 23.86 2.69 23.55
N ASP A 200 23.28 1.54 23.84
CA ASP A 200 23.44 0.84 25.12
C ASP A 200 24.90 0.44 25.38
N PHE A 201 25.60 0.03 24.32
CA PHE A 201 27.03 -0.30 24.40
C PHE A 201 27.87 0.89 24.86
N TYR A 202 27.65 2.09 24.31
CA TYR A 202 28.37 3.30 24.69
C TYR A 202 27.95 3.80 26.07
N GLN A 203 26.66 3.90 26.34
CA GLN A 203 26.13 4.42 27.62
C GLN A 203 26.53 3.56 28.79
N SER A 204 26.51 2.23 28.67
CA SER A 204 26.98 1.30 29.71
C SER A 204 28.48 1.42 30.03
N ARG A 205 29.23 2.14 29.19
CA ARG A 205 30.68 2.40 29.37
C ARG A 205 30.98 3.83 29.75
N GLY A 206 29.97 4.57 30.20
CA GLY A 206 30.12 5.93 30.72
C GLY A 206 29.97 7.05 29.69
N PHE A 207 29.64 6.74 28.42
CA PHE A 207 29.40 7.74 27.39
C PHE A 207 27.92 8.14 27.39
N VAL A 208 27.48 8.80 28.45
CA VAL A 208 26.06 9.16 28.67
C VAL A 208 25.47 10.08 27.60
N ASP A 209 26.30 10.90 26.96
CA ASP A 209 25.92 11.84 25.91
C ASP A 209 26.07 11.25 24.50
N PHE A 210 26.23 9.93 24.40
CA PHE A 210 26.36 9.28 23.09
C PHE A 210 25.08 9.43 22.27
N VAL A 211 25.23 9.89 21.02
CA VAL A 211 24.15 10.07 20.06
C VAL A 211 24.58 9.56 18.69
N ILE A 212 23.69 8.86 18.00
CA ILE A 212 23.83 8.52 16.58
C ILE A 212 23.14 9.60 15.76
N ASN A 213 23.90 10.44 15.06
CA ASN A 213 23.38 11.57 14.29
C ASN A 213 22.63 11.15 13.03
N GLY A 214 22.92 9.98 12.49
CA GLY A 214 22.26 9.43 11.31
C GLY A 214 22.82 8.09 10.90
N VAL A 215 22.01 7.38 10.11
CA VAL A 215 22.41 6.14 9.43
C VAL A 215 22.04 6.31 7.95
N ASN A 216 23.00 6.07 7.07
CA ASN A 216 22.80 6.12 5.62
C ASN A 216 23.07 4.74 5.03
N ALA A 217 22.18 4.27 4.18
CA ALA A 217 22.40 3.11 3.34
C ALA A 217 22.64 3.56 1.90
N GLU A 218 23.73 3.10 1.32
CA GLU A 218 24.06 3.30 -0.09
C GLU A 218 23.87 1.96 -0.80
N PHE A 219 23.08 1.97 -1.86
CA PHE A 219 22.79 0.77 -2.65
C PHE A 219 23.68 0.78 -3.89
N SER A 220 24.43 -0.31 -4.12
CA SER A 220 25.13 -0.50 -5.39
C SER A 220 24.11 -0.83 -6.49
N GLU A 221 24.23 -0.20 -7.64
CA GLU A 221 23.50 -0.64 -8.83
C GLU A 221 23.99 -2.05 -9.20
N GLU A 222 23.05 -3.00 -9.26
CA GLU A 222 23.37 -4.33 -9.79
C GLU A 222 23.85 -4.19 -11.24
N ARG A 223 25.02 -4.74 -11.52
CA ARG A 223 25.58 -4.89 -12.88
C ARG A 223 25.10 -6.18 -13.51
#